data_8b949d71c83e43fc09d7b49ce129463a
#
_entry.id   8b949d71c83e43fc09d7b49ce129463a
#
_cell.length_a   1.000
_cell.length_b   1.000
_cell.length_c   1.000
_cell.angle_alpha   90.00
_cell.angle_beta   90.00
_cell.angle_gamma   90.00
#
_symmetry.space_group_name_H-M   'P 1'
#
loop_
_entity.id
_entity.type
_entity.pdbx_description
1 polymer ?
#
loop_
_entity_poly.entity_id
_entity_poly.type
_entity_poly.pdbx_seq_one_letter_code
_entity_poly.pdbx_strand_id
1 'polypeptide(L)'
;MSILRTTFRYFTQFVPVAALEAVFRLPSGDDHNELFRELTNMPAERRIPEIEDFLFSISQEGVAQRINNIKGVFLFVDYSSITSSIDKVDVKTDRFRVAITVARPRPKDQDQATEMIWQDKMLDIISMIRKIMRHDIDTDASTWWLTFPTTIQPFHAPGLQNCMGWTMEFDITGTDIV
;
A
#
# COMPACT_ATOMS: atom_id res chain seq x y z
N MET A 1 -6.30 -7.26 -17.29
CA MET A 1 -5.60 -6.20 -16.52
C MET A 1 -4.65 -6.90 -15.58
N SER A 2 -3.37 -6.52 -15.51
CA SER A 2 -2.40 -7.23 -14.66
C SER A 2 -2.74 -7.04 -13.17
N ILE A 3 -2.46 -8.05 -12.34
CA ILE A 3 -2.68 -7.99 -10.89
C ILE A 3 -1.92 -6.83 -10.24
N LEU A 4 -0.75 -6.48 -10.78
CA LEU A 4 0.04 -5.36 -10.32
C LEU A 4 -0.69 -4.02 -10.48
N ARG A 5 -1.28 -3.77 -11.67
CA ARG A 5 -2.07 -2.55 -11.93
C ARG A 5 -3.35 -2.53 -11.09
N THR A 6 -3.98 -3.68 -10.90
CA THR A 6 -5.16 -3.83 -10.04
C THR A 6 -4.83 -3.48 -8.59
N THR A 7 -3.74 -4.02 -8.05
CA THR A 7 -3.26 -3.74 -6.69
C THR A 7 -2.91 -2.26 -6.52
N PHE A 8 -2.16 -1.69 -7.47
CA PHE A 8 -1.81 -0.26 -7.45
C PHE A 8 -3.06 0.62 -7.39
N ARG A 9 -4.03 0.40 -8.30
CA ARG A 9 -5.31 1.13 -8.32
C ARG A 9 -6.09 1.00 -7.02
N TYR A 10 -6.19 -0.20 -6.49
CA TYR A 10 -6.94 -0.44 -5.26
C TYR A 10 -6.39 0.37 -4.09
N PHE A 11 -5.07 0.41 -3.89
CA PHE A 11 -4.50 1.12 -2.76
C PHE A 11 -4.40 2.64 -2.96
N THR A 12 -4.35 3.12 -4.19
CA THR A 12 -4.39 4.57 -4.46
C THR A 12 -5.72 5.23 -4.07
N GLN A 13 -6.82 4.48 -3.94
CA GLN A 13 -8.10 5.04 -3.47
C GLN A 13 -8.04 5.59 -2.04
N PHE A 14 -7.09 5.14 -1.22
CA PHE A 14 -6.90 5.62 0.16
C PHE A 14 -6.05 6.89 0.22
N VAL A 15 -5.45 7.28 -0.88
CA VAL A 15 -4.43 8.34 -0.93
C VAL A 15 -5.04 9.65 -1.41
N PRO A 16 -4.78 10.80 -0.74
CA PRO A 16 -5.20 12.11 -1.23
C PRO A 16 -4.64 12.43 -2.63
N VAL A 17 -5.38 13.19 -3.43
CA VAL A 17 -4.96 13.59 -4.80
C VAL A 17 -3.57 14.25 -4.79
N ALA A 18 -3.31 15.13 -3.82
CA ALA A 18 -2.03 15.83 -3.70
C ALA A 18 -0.83 14.87 -3.54
N ALA A 19 -1.01 13.75 -2.81
CA ALA A 19 0.02 12.72 -2.68
C ALA A 19 0.18 11.91 -3.97
N LEU A 20 -0.89 11.68 -4.74
CA LEU A 20 -0.83 11.05 -6.05
C LEU A 20 -0.10 11.93 -7.07
N GLU A 21 -0.31 13.24 -7.08
CA GLU A 21 0.43 14.18 -7.93
C GLU A 21 1.95 14.06 -7.76
N ALA A 22 2.40 13.78 -6.53
CA ALA A 22 3.81 13.54 -6.27
C ALA A 22 4.36 12.26 -6.91
N VAL A 23 3.53 11.23 -7.10
CA VAL A 23 3.89 9.98 -7.79
C VAL A 23 4.01 10.20 -9.31
N PHE A 24 3.18 11.08 -9.88
CA PHE A 24 3.06 11.35 -11.30
C PHE A 24 3.80 12.62 -11.77
N ARG A 25 4.89 13.01 -11.10
CA ARG A 25 5.62 14.26 -11.34
C ARG A 25 6.22 14.41 -12.75
N LEU A 26 6.53 13.31 -13.41
CA LEU A 26 7.15 13.34 -14.74
C LEU A 26 6.14 12.87 -15.78
N PRO A 27 5.78 13.71 -16.77
CA PRO A 27 4.93 13.28 -17.85
C PRO A 27 5.63 12.20 -18.68
N SER A 28 5.01 11.04 -18.84
CA SER A 28 5.58 9.91 -19.56
C SER A 28 4.58 9.24 -20.51
N GLY A 29 3.96 10.03 -21.40
CA GLY A 29 3.10 9.53 -22.45
C GLY A 29 1.61 9.38 -22.05
N ASP A 30 0.82 8.88 -23.02
CA ASP A 30 -0.64 8.85 -22.92
C ASP A 30 -1.15 7.91 -21.82
N ASP A 31 -0.56 6.72 -21.70
CA ASP A 31 -0.93 5.73 -20.67
C ASP A 31 -0.73 6.26 -19.25
N HIS A 32 0.34 7.03 -19.02
CA HIS A 32 0.63 7.68 -17.75
C HIS A 32 -0.44 8.73 -17.42
N ASN A 33 -0.80 9.56 -18.40
CA ASN A 33 -1.80 10.61 -18.21
C ASN A 33 -3.21 10.03 -18.05
N GLU A 34 -3.51 8.93 -18.73
CA GLU A 34 -4.78 8.22 -18.59
C GLU A 34 -4.90 7.63 -17.18
N LEU A 35 -3.88 6.93 -16.71
CA LEU A 35 -3.84 6.35 -15.37
C LEU A 35 -3.99 7.45 -14.30
N PHE A 36 -3.28 8.56 -14.43
CA PHE A 36 -3.39 9.69 -13.49
C PHE A 36 -4.82 10.24 -13.43
N ARG A 37 -5.45 10.49 -14.59
CA ARG A 37 -6.84 10.96 -14.66
C ARG A 37 -7.82 9.96 -14.04
N GLU A 38 -7.63 8.67 -14.28
CA GLU A 38 -8.44 7.62 -13.69
C GLU A 38 -8.36 7.66 -12.15
N LEU A 39 -7.15 7.71 -11.60
CA LEU A 39 -6.94 7.70 -10.15
C LEU A 39 -7.44 8.97 -9.45
N THR A 40 -7.29 10.12 -10.07
CA THR A 40 -7.76 11.40 -9.50
C THR A 40 -9.29 11.52 -9.51
N ASN A 41 -9.96 10.82 -10.43
CA ASN A 41 -11.41 10.78 -10.53
C ASN A 41 -12.07 9.72 -9.62
N MET A 42 -11.29 8.94 -8.86
CA MET A 42 -11.84 8.01 -7.88
C MET A 42 -12.62 8.74 -6.77
N PRO A 43 -13.67 8.11 -6.21
CA PRO A 43 -14.45 8.69 -5.12
C PRO A 43 -13.58 9.17 -3.96
N ALA A 44 -13.91 10.34 -3.41
CA ALA A 44 -13.12 10.98 -2.36
C ALA A 44 -13.37 10.39 -0.96
N GLU A 45 -14.49 9.66 -0.78
CA GLU A 45 -14.96 9.18 0.52
C GLU A 45 -14.01 8.17 1.18
N ARG A 46 -13.18 7.50 0.37
CA ARG A 46 -12.19 6.53 0.85
C ARG A 46 -10.81 7.13 1.11
N ARG A 47 -10.58 8.37 0.71
CA ARG A 47 -9.29 9.03 0.90
C ARG A 47 -9.05 9.38 2.35
N ILE A 48 -7.87 9.05 2.84
CA ILE A 48 -7.43 9.27 4.21
C ILE A 48 -6.54 10.52 4.22
N PRO A 49 -7.02 11.67 4.72
CA PRO A 49 -6.32 12.95 4.58
C PRO A 49 -4.98 13.00 5.34
N GLU A 50 -4.78 12.12 6.32
CA GLU A 50 -3.53 12.02 7.08
C GLU A 50 -2.38 11.40 6.27
N ILE A 51 -2.67 10.72 5.15
CA ILE A 51 -1.65 10.17 4.26
C ILE A 51 -1.12 11.28 3.36
N GLU A 52 0.13 11.66 3.54
CA GLU A 52 0.78 12.76 2.81
C GLU A 52 1.58 12.28 1.59
N ASP A 53 2.00 11.02 1.58
CA ASP A 53 2.79 10.42 0.50
C ASP A 53 2.36 8.99 0.18
N PHE A 54 2.61 8.56 -1.05
CA PHE A 54 2.33 7.21 -1.52
C PHE A 54 3.54 6.59 -2.21
N LEU A 55 3.85 5.37 -1.82
CA LEU A 55 4.95 4.58 -2.38
C LEU A 55 4.42 3.23 -2.88
N PHE A 56 4.85 2.84 -4.07
CA PHE A 56 4.55 1.54 -4.66
C PHE A 56 5.84 0.99 -5.26
N SER A 57 6.43 -0.06 -4.68
CA SER A 57 7.76 -0.52 -5.06
C SER A 57 8.02 -1.98 -4.67
N ILE A 58 9.00 -2.60 -5.35
CA ILE A 58 9.48 -3.97 -5.13
C ILE A 58 10.53 -4.04 -4.01
N SER A 59 11.19 -2.94 -3.64
CA SER A 59 12.32 -3.00 -2.72
C SER A 59 12.49 -1.77 -1.86
N GLN A 60 13.02 -1.99 -0.68
CA GLN A 60 13.41 -0.92 0.23
C GLN A 60 14.47 0.03 -0.37
N GLU A 61 15.34 -0.44 -1.26
CA GLU A 61 16.38 0.39 -1.88
C GLU A 61 15.80 1.44 -2.83
N GLY A 62 14.84 1.07 -3.69
CA GLY A 62 14.12 2.01 -4.56
C GLY A 62 13.27 3.01 -3.77
N VAL A 63 12.84 2.62 -2.58
CA VAL A 63 12.07 3.44 -1.64
C VAL A 63 12.96 4.38 -0.84
N ALA A 64 14.19 3.98 -0.49
CA ALA A 64 15.09 4.77 0.34
C ALA A 64 15.35 6.18 -0.18
N GLN A 65 15.55 6.32 -1.50
CA GLN A 65 15.74 7.62 -2.14
C GLN A 65 14.50 8.52 -2.07
N ARG A 66 13.30 7.93 -2.15
CA ARG A 66 12.04 8.68 -2.06
C ARG A 66 11.69 9.03 -0.63
N ILE A 67 11.91 8.13 0.31
CA ILE A 67 11.67 8.35 1.76
C ILE A 67 12.50 9.52 2.29
N ASN A 68 13.69 9.79 1.73
CA ASN A 68 14.51 10.92 2.14
C ASN A 68 13.82 12.29 2.01
N ASN A 69 12.77 12.39 1.20
CA ASN A 69 12.00 13.61 1.01
C ASN A 69 10.67 13.61 1.78
N ILE A 70 10.26 12.48 2.34
CA ILE A 70 9.01 12.32 3.09
C ILE A 70 9.19 12.88 4.49
N LYS A 71 8.22 13.68 4.94
CA LYS A 71 8.22 14.27 6.30
C LYS A 71 7.03 13.80 7.13
N GLY A 72 5.94 13.42 6.48
CA GLY A 72 4.69 13.04 7.10
C GLY A 72 4.40 11.54 7.07
N VAL A 73 3.13 11.22 7.21
CA VAL A 73 2.65 9.84 7.12
C VAL A 73 2.59 9.41 5.66
N PHE A 74 3.06 8.23 5.36
CA PHE A 74 3.00 7.66 4.02
C PHE A 74 2.35 6.28 4.01
N LEU A 75 1.70 5.96 2.90
CA LEU A 75 1.24 4.62 2.59
C LEU A 75 2.25 3.97 1.63
N PHE A 76 2.81 2.86 2.05
CA PHE A 76 3.74 2.07 1.24
C PHE A 76 3.14 0.72 0.90
N VAL A 77 3.01 0.45 -0.38
CA VAL A 77 2.62 -0.85 -0.93
C VAL A 77 3.87 -1.52 -1.46
N ASP A 78 4.36 -2.49 -0.70
CA ASP A 78 5.47 -3.36 -1.09
C ASP A 78 4.90 -4.63 -1.71
N TYR A 79 5.36 -4.95 -2.91
CA TYR A 79 5.00 -6.19 -3.60
C TYR A 79 6.23 -7.02 -3.88
N SER A 80 6.10 -8.31 -3.67
CA SER A 80 7.19 -9.27 -3.74
C SER A 80 7.05 -10.17 -4.97
N SER A 81 7.71 -11.30 -4.96
CA SER A 81 7.65 -12.28 -6.03
C SER A 81 6.27 -12.90 -6.21
N ILE A 82 5.99 -13.27 -7.45
CA ILE A 82 4.87 -14.15 -7.76
C ILE A 82 5.43 -15.58 -7.77
N THR A 83 4.80 -16.47 -7.03
CA THR A 83 5.15 -17.90 -7.01
C THR A 83 4.00 -18.71 -7.56
N SER A 84 4.31 -19.64 -8.46
CA SER A 84 3.33 -20.58 -9.01
C SER A 84 3.53 -21.96 -8.41
N SER A 85 2.46 -22.60 -8.03
CA SER A 85 2.44 -24.00 -7.58
C SER A 85 1.41 -24.79 -8.37
N ILE A 86 1.69 -26.06 -8.60
CA ILE A 86 0.76 -27.01 -9.23
C ILE A 86 0.41 -28.01 -8.15
N ASP A 87 -0.86 -28.24 -7.92
CA ASP A 87 -1.34 -29.23 -6.98
C ASP A 87 -1.34 -30.65 -7.57
N LYS A 88 -1.78 -31.64 -6.78
CA LYS A 88 -1.82 -33.05 -7.21
C LYS A 88 -2.89 -33.34 -8.30
N VAL A 89 -3.71 -32.35 -8.64
CA VAL A 89 -4.80 -32.46 -9.63
C VAL A 89 -4.51 -31.55 -10.82
N ASP A 90 -3.24 -31.16 -11.02
CA ASP A 90 -2.75 -30.27 -12.10
C ASP A 90 -3.41 -28.86 -12.11
N VAL A 91 -3.92 -28.40 -10.97
CA VAL A 91 -4.43 -27.03 -10.86
C VAL A 91 -3.26 -26.10 -10.53
N LYS A 92 -2.96 -25.19 -11.46
CA LYS A 92 -1.98 -24.12 -11.25
C LYS A 92 -2.59 -23.04 -10.36
N THR A 93 -1.87 -22.69 -9.28
CA THR A 93 -2.22 -21.57 -8.41
C THR A 93 -1.05 -20.62 -8.32
N ASP A 94 -1.28 -19.37 -8.68
CA ASP A 94 -0.33 -18.29 -8.50
C ASP A 94 -0.59 -17.58 -7.18
N ARG A 95 0.49 -17.18 -6.50
CA ARG A 95 0.48 -16.46 -5.24
C ARG A 95 1.35 -15.22 -5.34
N PHE A 96 0.75 -14.06 -5.11
CA PHE A 96 1.41 -12.77 -5.13
C PHE A 96 1.34 -12.15 -3.73
N ARG A 97 2.49 -12.00 -3.08
CA ARG A 97 2.57 -11.44 -1.73
C ARG A 97 2.63 -9.92 -1.79
N VAL A 98 1.83 -9.28 -0.95
CA VAL A 98 1.72 -7.84 -0.80
C VAL A 98 1.81 -7.46 0.67
N ALA A 99 2.60 -6.44 0.97
CA ALA A 99 2.66 -5.80 2.28
C ALA A 99 2.20 -4.36 2.18
N ILE A 100 1.32 -3.95 3.08
CA ILE A 100 0.81 -2.59 3.18
C ILE A 100 1.32 -1.99 4.48
N THR A 101 2.06 -0.91 4.38
CA THR A 101 2.66 -0.23 5.53
C THR A 101 2.16 1.20 5.62
N VAL A 102 1.69 1.60 6.79
CA VAL A 102 1.44 2.99 7.16
C VAL A 102 2.53 3.39 8.14
N ALA A 103 3.36 4.33 7.75
CA ALA A 103 4.53 4.72 8.52
C ALA A 103 4.87 6.20 8.36
N ARG A 104 5.80 6.68 9.17
CA ARG A 104 6.39 8.01 9.09
C ARG A 104 7.86 7.98 9.49
N PRO A 105 8.68 8.92 9.00
CA PRO A 105 10.01 9.16 9.56
C PRO A 105 9.92 9.55 11.03
N ARG A 106 10.81 9.00 11.85
CA ARG A 106 10.91 9.35 13.27
C ARG A 106 11.84 10.55 13.44
N PRO A 107 11.35 11.69 13.97
CA PRO A 107 12.21 12.81 14.34
C PRO A 107 13.26 12.39 15.40
N LYS A 108 14.48 12.96 15.32
CA LYS A 108 15.58 12.60 16.22
C LYS A 108 15.29 12.94 17.70
N ASP A 109 14.55 14.02 17.93
CA ASP A 109 14.29 14.58 19.27
C ASP A 109 12.85 14.29 19.75
N GLN A 110 12.25 13.22 19.27
CA GLN A 110 10.90 12.85 19.65
C GLN A 110 10.90 12.10 20.99
N ASP A 111 10.11 12.59 21.95
CA ASP A 111 9.88 11.91 23.22
C ASP A 111 8.97 10.66 23.07
N GLN A 112 9.03 9.78 24.06
CA GLN A 112 8.32 8.51 24.04
C GLN A 112 6.78 8.66 24.00
N ALA A 113 6.23 9.68 24.65
CA ALA A 113 4.79 9.92 24.65
C ALA A 113 4.29 10.34 23.26
N THR A 114 5.03 11.24 22.62
CA THR A 114 4.76 11.66 21.23
C THR A 114 4.90 10.49 20.26
N GLU A 115 5.89 9.61 20.45
CA GLU A 115 6.07 8.40 19.67
C GLU A 115 4.84 7.49 19.79
N MET A 116 4.35 7.24 20.99
CA MET A 116 3.18 6.43 21.23
C MET A 116 1.93 7.01 20.56
N ILE A 117 1.71 8.33 20.64
CA ILE A 117 0.59 9.00 19.98
C ILE A 117 0.60 8.80 18.47
N TRP A 118 1.80 8.89 17.85
CA TRP A 118 1.92 8.66 16.42
C TRP A 118 1.75 7.19 16.03
N GLN A 119 2.24 6.26 16.85
CA GLN A 119 2.02 4.83 16.63
C GLN A 119 0.52 4.49 16.66
N ASP A 120 -0.22 5.05 17.60
CA ASP A 120 -1.66 4.88 17.73
C ASP A 120 -2.41 5.42 16.50
N LYS A 121 -2.07 6.63 16.04
CA LYS A 121 -2.64 7.19 14.82
C LYS A 121 -2.39 6.32 13.58
N MET A 122 -1.17 5.80 13.42
CA MET A 122 -0.86 4.94 12.27
C MET A 122 -1.56 3.59 12.37
N LEU A 123 -1.75 3.07 13.59
CA LEU A 123 -2.54 1.86 13.84
C LEU A 123 -4.02 2.06 13.48
N ASP A 124 -4.57 3.22 13.78
CA ASP A 124 -5.94 3.59 13.39
C ASP A 124 -6.10 3.65 11.87
N ILE A 125 -5.15 4.28 11.17
CA ILE A 125 -5.18 4.38 9.70
C ILE A 125 -5.14 2.99 9.06
N ILE A 126 -4.17 2.14 9.44
CA ILE A 126 -4.05 0.80 8.85
C ILE A 126 -5.25 -0.08 9.20
N SER A 127 -5.82 0.09 10.39
CA SER A 127 -7.04 -0.60 10.81
C SER A 127 -8.27 -0.14 10.02
N MET A 128 -8.34 1.14 9.65
CA MET A 128 -9.39 1.68 8.77
C MET A 128 -9.28 1.07 7.37
N ILE A 129 -8.09 1.06 6.78
CA ILE A 129 -7.84 0.41 5.48
C ILE A 129 -8.28 -1.06 5.53
N ARG A 130 -7.88 -1.79 6.57
CA ARG A 130 -8.23 -3.19 6.78
C ARG A 130 -9.74 -3.42 6.87
N LYS A 131 -10.48 -2.53 7.54
CA LYS A 131 -11.96 -2.59 7.62
C LYS A 131 -12.61 -2.39 6.26
N ILE A 132 -12.11 -1.44 5.46
CA ILE A 132 -12.61 -1.20 4.10
C ILE A 132 -12.30 -2.42 3.21
N MET A 133 -11.09 -2.98 3.27
CA MET A 133 -10.75 -4.23 2.57
C MET A 133 -11.73 -5.37 2.92
N ARG A 134 -12.08 -5.53 4.20
CA ARG A 134 -13.06 -6.53 4.63
C ARG A 134 -14.42 -6.30 4.00
N HIS A 135 -14.89 -5.06 4.05
CA HIS A 135 -16.17 -4.68 3.46
C HIS A 135 -16.19 -4.98 1.94
N ASP A 136 -15.13 -4.60 1.23
CA ASP A 136 -15.02 -4.82 -0.21
C ASP A 136 -15.02 -6.31 -0.56
N ILE A 137 -14.28 -7.15 0.17
CA ILE A 137 -14.28 -8.61 0.00
C ILE A 137 -15.69 -9.19 0.17
N ASP A 138 -16.45 -8.67 1.13
CA ASP A 138 -17.77 -9.19 1.45
C ASP A 138 -18.87 -8.68 0.50
N THR A 139 -18.67 -7.54 -0.18
CA THR A 139 -19.73 -6.83 -0.94
C THR A 139 -19.45 -6.60 -2.43
N ASP A 140 -18.19 -6.60 -2.85
CA ASP A 140 -17.81 -6.28 -4.23
C ASP A 140 -17.16 -7.48 -4.92
N ALA A 141 -17.90 -8.10 -5.83
CA ALA A 141 -17.41 -9.24 -6.61
C ALA A 141 -16.17 -8.93 -7.48
N SER A 142 -15.89 -7.65 -7.77
CA SER A 142 -14.69 -7.25 -8.52
C SER A 142 -13.41 -7.37 -7.69
N THR A 143 -13.52 -7.50 -6.37
CA THR A 143 -12.39 -7.67 -5.44
C THR A 143 -12.09 -9.14 -5.11
N TRP A 144 -12.54 -10.09 -5.92
CA TRP A 144 -12.31 -11.53 -5.75
C TRP A 144 -10.84 -11.91 -5.52
N TRP A 145 -9.92 -11.11 -6.02
CA TRP A 145 -8.47 -11.27 -5.91
C TRP A 145 -7.91 -10.82 -4.55
N LEU A 146 -8.67 -10.00 -3.80
CA LEU A 146 -8.24 -9.44 -2.53
C LEU A 146 -8.42 -10.45 -1.40
N THR A 147 -7.36 -10.68 -0.62
CA THR A 147 -7.42 -11.57 0.55
C THR A 147 -7.36 -10.74 1.83
N PHE A 148 -8.16 -11.12 2.82
CA PHE A 148 -8.19 -10.39 4.08
C PHE A 148 -6.91 -10.59 4.90
N PRO A 149 -6.18 -9.50 5.23
CA PRO A 149 -4.98 -9.59 6.08
C PRO A 149 -5.37 -9.94 7.52
N THR A 150 -4.80 -11.04 8.02
CA THR A 150 -5.09 -11.53 9.38
C THR A 150 -4.21 -10.91 10.45
N THR A 151 -3.02 -10.44 10.07
CA THR A 151 -2.01 -9.93 11.00
C THR A 151 -1.69 -8.48 10.69
N ILE A 152 -1.62 -7.65 11.74
CA ILE A 152 -1.01 -6.33 11.73
C ILE A 152 0.16 -6.39 12.70
N GLN A 153 1.34 -5.94 12.25
CA GLN A 153 2.57 -6.00 13.04
C GLN A 153 3.30 -4.65 13.04
N PRO A 154 4.05 -4.33 14.08
CA PRO A 154 4.87 -3.12 14.12
C PRO A 154 5.88 -3.11 12.97
N PHE A 155 6.04 -1.95 12.35
CA PHE A 155 7.03 -1.69 11.32
C PHE A 155 8.10 -0.75 11.87
N HIS A 156 9.37 -1.17 11.77
CA HIS A 156 10.51 -0.35 12.11
C HIS A 156 11.63 -0.58 11.09
N ALA A 157 12.03 0.48 10.41
CA ALA A 157 13.05 0.44 9.38
C ALA A 157 14.16 1.47 9.64
N PRO A 158 15.20 1.12 10.42
CA PRO A 158 16.31 2.04 10.74
C PRO A 158 17.04 2.57 9.51
N GLY A 159 17.18 1.73 8.47
CA GLY A 159 17.79 2.10 7.19
C GLY A 159 16.97 3.05 6.33
N LEU A 160 15.70 3.29 6.67
CA LEU A 160 14.78 4.18 5.98
C LEU A 160 14.42 5.38 6.87
N GLN A 161 15.37 6.26 7.14
CA GLN A 161 15.18 7.41 8.04
C GLN A 161 14.59 7.06 9.42
N ASN A 162 14.90 5.86 9.92
CA ASN A 162 14.34 5.37 11.16
C ASN A 162 12.79 5.39 11.17
N CYS A 163 12.17 5.07 10.03
CA CYS A 163 10.72 5.03 9.92
C CYS A 163 10.10 4.04 10.89
N MET A 164 8.96 4.43 11.42
CA MET A 164 8.15 3.61 12.31
C MET A 164 6.69 3.63 11.87
N GLY A 165 5.95 2.58 12.19
CA GLY A 165 4.55 2.45 11.83
C GLY A 165 4.02 1.03 11.99
N TRP A 166 3.10 0.65 11.13
CA TRP A 166 2.44 -0.65 11.14
C TRP A 166 2.33 -1.23 9.74
N THR A 167 2.50 -2.54 9.64
CA THR A 167 2.40 -3.29 8.39
C THR A 167 1.36 -4.39 8.53
N MET A 168 0.60 -4.61 7.47
CA MET A 168 -0.21 -5.80 7.28
C MET A 168 0.23 -6.51 6.00
N GLU A 169 0.30 -7.85 6.06
CA GLU A 169 0.69 -8.68 4.93
C GLU A 169 -0.45 -9.60 4.54
N PHE A 170 -0.57 -9.85 3.25
CA PHE A 170 -1.53 -10.80 2.69
C PHE A 170 -1.04 -11.33 1.34
N ASP A 171 -1.62 -12.45 0.93
CA ASP A 171 -1.33 -13.05 -0.36
C ASP A 171 -2.56 -12.91 -1.27
N ILE A 172 -2.32 -12.49 -2.49
CA ILE A 172 -3.31 -12.57 -3.55
C ILE A 172 -3.11 -13.91 -4.23
N THR A 173 -4.15 -14.74 -4.26
CA THR A 173 -4.09 -16.08 -4.86
C THR A 173 -5.13 -16.25 -5.94
N GLY A 174 -4.78 -16.94 -7.01
CA GLY A 174 -5.69 -17.23 -8.11
C GLY A 174 -5.04 -18.08 -9.20
N THR A 175 -5.85 -18.54 -10.14
CA THR A 175 -5.35 -19.15 -11.37
C THR A 175 -5.09 -18.05 -12.40
N ASP A 176 -3.90 -18.07 -13.02
CA ASP A 176 -3.54 -17.11 -14.08
C ASP A 176 -3.68 -15.62 -13.66
N ILE A 177 -3.14 -15.25 -12.48
CA ILE A 177 -3.09 -13.85 -12.02
C ILE A 177 -2.00 -13.02 -12.71
N VAL A 178 -1.15 -13.67 -13.51
CA VAL A 178 -0.04 -13.06 -14.26
C VAL A 178 -0.42 -12.87 -15.72
#